data_33829190294973dccee4ab628f2920b1
#
_entry.id   33829190294973dccee4ab628f2920b1
#
_cell.length_a   1.000
_cell.length_b   1.000
_cell.length_c   1.000
_cell.angle_alpha   90.00
_cell.angle_beta   90.00
_cell.angle_gamma   90.00
#
_symmetry.space_group_name_H-M   'P 1'
#
loop_
_entity.id
_entity.type
_entity.pdbx_description
1 polymer ?
#
loop_
_entity_poly.entity_id
_entity_poly.type
_entity_poly.pdbx_seq_one_letter_code
_entity_poly.pdbx_strand_id
1 'polypeptide(L)'
;MSHPAFWEDLYQRGGDGWELGGPAPALVDFVETGPPPRGRVAVPGCGRGHDARYLARRGYGAVGFDFADDAVRAARALEAQDPTGASFERRDIFTLGGDYANAFDGVWEYTCFCAIDPARRAEYVRAIASILKPGGWLLACFYPIRRGGGGPPFPISRSEIRRHFAPRFRFERAFPPIRSVPRRSGQEWMVLTRKTY
;
A
#
# COMPACT_ATOMS: atom_id res chain seq x y z
N MET A 1 14.83 -11.11 3.09
CA MET A 1 15.45 -10.17 2.15
C MET A 1 14.53 -8.99 1.90
N SER A 2 14.32 -8.14 2.88
CA SER A 2 13.66 -6.83 2.72
C SER A 2 14.53 -5.82 3.45
N HIS A 3 15.84 -5.83 3.11
CA HIS A 3 16.79 -4.89 3.71
C HIS A 3 16.67 -3.55 2.97
N PRO A 4 16.65 -2.40 3.67
CA PRO A 4 16.59 -1.08 3.03
C PRO A 4 17.59 -0.90 1.89
N ALA A 5 18.84 -1.32 2.08
CA ALA A 5 19.89 -1.20 1.08
C ALA A 5 19.58 -1.87 -0.28
N PHE A 6 18.79 -2.95 -0.30
CA PHE A 6 18.36 -3.58 -1.55
C PHE A 6 17.45 -2.64 -2.36
N TRP A 7 16.51 -1.99 -1.69
CA TRP A 7 15.56 -1.07 -2.33
C TRP A 7 16.23 0.25 -2.71
N GLU A 8 17.10 0.78 -1.85
CA GLU A 8 17.90 1.97 -2.13
C GLU A 8 18.77 1.78 -3.39
N ASP A 9 19.43 0.63 -3.53
CA ASP A 9 20.20 0.28 -4.72
C ASP A 9 19.31 0.23 -5.99
N LEU A 10 18.10 -0.31 -5.90
CA LEU A 10 17.15 -0.33 -7.01
C LEU A 10 16.70 1.09 -7.42
N TYR A 11 16.40 1.96 -6.46
CA TYR A 11 16.08 3.37 -6.75
C TYR A 11 17.24 4.10 -7.41
N GLN A 12 18.48 3.88 -6.96
CA GLN A 12 19.68 4.54 -7.50
C GLN A 12 20.01 4.08 -8.92
N ARG A 13 19.78 2.81 -9.25
CA ARG A 13 20.06 2.23 -10.58
C ARG A 13 18.91 2.41 -11.58
N GLY A 14 17.80 3.03 -11.21
CA GLY A 14 16.62 3.10 -12.06
C GLY A 14 15.96 1.74 -12.29
N GLY A 15 16.18 0.79 -11.36
CA GLY A 15 15.59 -0.54 -11.39
C GLY A 15 14.20 -0.62 -10.75
N ASP A 16 13.55 0.52 -10.53
CA ASP A 16 12.25 0.69 -9.88
C ASP A 16 11.06 0.36 -10.82
N GLY A 17 11.13 -0.82 -11.42
CA GLY A 17 10.10 -1.29 -12.36
C GLY A 17 8.66 -1.34 -11.83
N TRP A 18 8.43 -1.05 -10.57
CA TRP A 18 7.08 -0.85 -9.99
C TRP A 18 6.57 0.58 -10.15
N GLU A 19 7.44 1.56 -10.45
CA GLU A 19 7.08 2.97 -10.63
C GLU A 19 6.17 3.15 -11.86
N LEU A 20 5.11 3.93 -11.69
CA LEU A 20 4.09 4.14 -12.71
C LEU A 20 4.11 5.57 -13.28
N GLY A 21 4.82 6.50 -12.65
CA GLY A 21 4.79 7.92 -13.00
C GLY A 21 3.47 8.63 -12.67
N GLY A 22 2.58 7.96 -11.94
CA GLY A 22 1.28 8.46 -11.55
C GLY A 22 0.55 7.52 -10.59
N PRO A 23 -0.67 7.86 -10.15
CA PRO A 23 -1.44 7.03 -9.24
C PRO A 23 -1.85 5.71 -9.89
N ALA A 24 -1.97 4.66 -9.07
CA ALA A 24 -2.40 3.34 -9.50
C ALA A 24 -3.81 3.41 -10.14
N PRO A 25 -4.02 2.89 -11.37
CA PRO A 25 -5.33 2.93 -12.02
C PRO A 25 -6.45 2.32 -11.18
N ALA A 26 -6.14 1.24 -10.45
CA ALA A 26 -7.08 0.58 -9.55
C ALA A 26 -7.55 1.48 -8.39
N LEU A 27 -6.66 2.31 -7.86
CA LEU A 27 -7.00 3.30 -6.83
C LEU A 27 -7.90 4.40 -7.40
N VAL A 28 -7.53 4.92 -8.57
CA VAL A 28 -8.28 6.00 -9.25
C VAL A 28 -9.72 5.55 -9.49
N ASP A 29 -9.91 4.39 -10.12
CA ASP A 29 -11.24 3.86 -10.42
C ASP A 29 -12.07 3.65 -9.16
N PHE A 30 -11.46 3.09 -8.11
CA PHE A 30 -12.17 2.83 -6.87
C PHE A 30 -12.64 4.12 -6.18
N VAL A 31 -11.75 5.11 -6.10
CA VAL A 31 -12.07 6.41 -5.47
C VAL A 31 -13.11 7.19 -6.28
N GLU A 32 -13.12 7.06 -7.60
CA GLU A 32 -14.08 7.74 -8.48
C GLU A 32 -15.46 7.08 -8.50
N THR A 33 -15.53 5.77 -8.33
CA THR A 33 -16.80 5.02 -8.46
C THR A 33 -17.45 4.65 -7.13
N GLY A 34 -16.68 4.56 -6.04
CA GLY A 34 -17.20 4.16 -4.73
C GLY A 34 -16.18 4.46 -3.62
N PRO A 35 -15.91 5.75 -3.36
CA PRO A 35 -14.86 6.16 -2.44
C PRO A 35 -15.10 5.64 -1.03
N PRO A 36 -14.07 5.16 -0.33
CA PRO A 36 -14.18 4.83 1.07
C PRO A 36 -14.38 6.12 1.89
N PRO A 37 -14.87 6.03 3.13
CA PRO A 37 -15.03 7.19 3.99
C PRO A 37 -13.74 8.01 4.08
N ARG A 38 -13.87 9.33 3.99
CA ARG A 38 -12.73 10.25 4.15
C ARG A 38 -12.19 10.18 5.57
N GLY A 39 -10.95 10.56 5.72
CA GLY A 39 -10.24 10.58 6.98
C GLY A 39 -8.74 10.55 6.76
N ARG A 40 -8.00 10.21 7.80
CA ARG A 40 -6.55 10.04 7.73
C ARG A 40 -6.21 8.67 7.14
N VAL A 41 -5.41 8.64 6.08
CA VAL A 41 -5.09 7.41 5.33
C VAL A 41 -3.59 7.18 5.29
N ALA A 42 -3.16 5.98 5.68
CA ALA A 42 -1.78 5.54 5.52
C ALA A 42 -1.57 4.85 4.17
N VAL A 43 -0.43 5.13 3.54
CA VAL A 43 0.03 4.47 2.31
C VAL A 43 1.40 3.84 2.59
N PRO A 44 1.44 2.58 3.02
CA PRO A 44 2.69 1.87 3.30
C PRO A 44 3.44 1.51 2.01
N GLY A 45 4.77 1.63 2.01
CA GLY A 45 5.60 1.42 0.83
C GLY A 45 5.22 2.40 -0.28
N CYS A 46 5.06 3.69 0.07
CA CYS A 46 4.48 4.70 -0.82
C CYS A 46 5.35 5.04 -2.04
N GLY A 47 6.61 4.60 -2.07
CA GLY A 47 7.53 4.93 -3.15
C GLY A 47 7.63 6.43 -3.36
N ARG A 48 7.49 6.88 -4.60
CA ARG A 48 7.50 8.31 -4.97
C ARG A 48 6.21 9.07 -4.63
N GLY A 49 5.27 8.43 -3.92
CA GLY A 49 4.13 9.08 -3.29
C GLY A 49 2.95 9.41 -4.20
N HIS A 50 2.88 8.91 -5.43
CA HIS A 50 1.81 9.25 -6.38
C HIS A 50 0.41 8.92 -5.84
N ASP A 51 0.22 7.77 -5.20
CA ASP A 51 -1.06 7.34 -4.63
C ASP A 51 -1.46 8.21 -3.43
N ALA A 52 -0.52 8.53 -2.54
CA ALA A 52 -0.78 9.39 -1.39
C ALA A 52 -1.16 10.82 -1.85
N ARG A 53 -0.45 11.36 -2.83
CA ARG A 53 -0.77 12.68 -3.43
C ARG A 53 -2.13 12.67 -4.13
N TYR A 54 -2.48 11.60 -4.84
CA TYR A 54 -3.80 11.45 -5.44
C TYR A 54 -4.90 11.45 -4.35
N LEU A 55 -4.73 10.67 -3.29
CA LEU A 55 -5.68 10.64 -2.17
C LEU A 55 -5.82 12.01 -1.50
N ALA A 56 -4.71 12.73 -1.29
CA ALA A 56 -4.74 14.09 -0.70
C ALA A 56 -5.55 15.06 -1.58
N ARG A 57 -5.38 15.06 -2.90
CA ARG A 57 -6.20 15.85 -3.83
C ARG A 57 -7.69 15.50 -3.78
N ARG A 58 -8.05 14.31 -3.32
CA ARG A 58 -9.44 13.85 -3.14
C ARG A 58 -9.97 14.13 -1.72
N GLY A 59 -9.20 14.85 -0.90
CA GLY A 59 -9.61 15.30 0.43
C GLY A 59 -9.39 14.29 1.55
N TYR A 60 -8.48 13.32 1.36
CA TYR A 60 -8.00 12.46 2.43
C TYR A 60 -6.76 13.07 3.08
N GLY A 61 -6.60 12.87 4.39
CA GLY A 61 -5.36 13.20 5.11
C GLY A 61 -4.30 12.13 4.86
N ALA A 62 -3.69 12.11 3.68
CA ALA A 62 -2.81 11.04 3.24
C ALA A 62 -1.40 11.17 3.81
N VAL A 63 -0.89 10.08 4.40
CA VAL A 63 0.48 9.95 4.91
C VAL A 63 1.14 8.75 4.22
N GLY A 64 2.17 9.02 3.43
CA GLY A 64 2.99 8.00 2.80
C GLY A 64 4.15 7.59 3.71
N PHE A 65 4.36 6.29 3.84
CA PHE A 65 5.48 5.71 4.57
C PHE A 65 6.33 4.86 3.64
N ASP A 66 7.63 5.10 3.67
CA ASP A 66 8.59 4.21 3.03
C ASP A 66 9.84 4.14 3.89
N PHE A 67 10.56 3.04 3.83
CA PHE A 67 11.81 2.90 4.58
C PHE A 67 13.03 3.32 3.77
N ALA A 68 12.92 3.38 2.43
CA ALA A 68 13.95 3.87 1.52
C ALA A 68 14.00 5.39 1.54
N ASP A 69 15.18 5.95 1.85
CA ASP A 69 15.37 7.41 1.91
C ASP A 69 15.15 8.07 0.54
N ASP A 70 15.63 7.44 -0.52
CA ASP A 70 15.47 7.93 -1.90
C ASP A 70 14.00 8.04 -2.33
N ALA A 71 13.16 7.07 -1.92
CA ALA A 71 11.73 7.10 -2.17
C ALA A 71 11.07 8.30 -1.48
N VAL A 72 11.30 8.46 -0.18
CA VAL A 72 10.71 9.56 0.62
C VAL A 72 11.20 10.92 0.14
N ARG A 73 12.48 11.04 -0.20
CA ARG A 73 13.05 12.28 -0.75
C ARG A 73 12.39 12.65 -2.08
N ALA A 74 12.22 11.68 -2.99
CA ALA A 74 11.54 11.90 -4.27
C ALA A 74 10.06 12.28 -4.06
N ALA A 75 9.34 11.62 -3.14
CA ALA A 75 7.95 11.93 -2.82
C ALA A 75 7.80 13.37 -2.28
N ARG A 76 8.69 13.78 -1.37
CA ARG A 76 8.72 15.16 -0.84
C ARG A 76 9.06 16.20 -1.91
N ALA A 77 9.97 15.88 -2.83
CA ALA A 77 10.31 16.77 -3.93
C ALA A 77 9.12 16.99 -4.88
N LEU A 78 8.38 15.93 -5.23
CA LEU A 78 7.15 16.04 -6.01
C LEU A 78 6.06 16.83 -5.27
N GLU A 79 5.92 16.64 -3.97
CA GLU A 79 4.96 17.40 -3.16
C GLU A 79 5.32 18.88 -3.07
N ALA A 80 6.61 19.20 -2.97
CA ALA A 80 7.06 20.59 -2.95
C ALA A 80 6.84 21.31 -4.30
N GLN A 81 6.95 20.60 -5.43
CA GLN A 81 6.71 21.15 -6.77
C GLN A 81 5.24 21.42 -7.06
N ASP A 82 4.35 20.58 -6.52
CA ASP A 82 2.91 20.63 -6.79
C ASP A 82 2.16 20.17 -5.52
N PRO A 83 1.96 21.08 -4.55
CA PRO A 83 1.42 20.76 -3.24
C PRO A 83 0.01 20.19 -3.28
N THR A 84 -0.18 19.03 -2.62
CA THR A 84 -1.48 18.35 -2.50
C THR A 84 -2.00 18.28 -1.07
N GLY A 85 -1.12 18.50 -0.08
CA GLY A 85 -1.38 18.28 1.34
C GLY A 85 -1.03 16.87 1.83
N ALA A 86 -0.41 16.02 0.99
CA ALA A 86 0.13 14.75 1.44
C ALA A 86 1.40 14.95 2.29
N SER A 87 1.62 14.07 3.24
CA SER A 87 2.88 14.04 4.01
C SER A 87 3.61 12.71 3.80
N PHE A 88 4.95 12.76 3.93
CA PHE A 88 5.79 11.60 3.68
C PHE A 88 6.81 11.42 4.79
N GLU A 89 6.91 10.19 5.32
CA GLU A 89 7.82 9.86 6.40
C GLU A 89 8.66 8.63 6.09
N ARG A 90 9.95 8.73 6.43
CA ARG A 90 10.81 7.55 6.39
C ARG A 90 10.55 6.71 7.62
N ARG A 91 9.88 5.57 7.43
CA ARG A 91 9.52 4.63 8.50
C ARG A 91 9.52 3.20 8.00
N ASP A 92 9.94 2.28 8.85
CA ASP A 92 9.69 0.86 8.64
C ASP A 92 8.23 0.55 9.03
N ILE A 93 7.49 -0.06 8.12
CA ILE A 93 6.09 -0.46 8.31
C ILE A 93 5.88 -1.29 9.58
N PHE A 94 6.87 -2.09 9.96
CA PHE A 94 6.80 -2.95 11.13
C PHE A 94 6.87 -2.21 12.47
N THR A 95 7.32 -0.96 12.46
CA THR A 95 7.44 -0.12 13.66
C THR A 95 6.30 0.90 13.81
N LEU A 96 5.45 1.06 12.79
CA LEU A 96 4.40 2.09 12.79
C LEU A 96 3.42 1.99 13.97
N GLY A 97 3.17 0.78 14.48
CA GLY A 97 2.24 0.58 15.60
C GLY A 97 2.63 1.29 16.90
N GLY A 98 3.91 1.62 17.09
CA GLY A 98 4.38 2.39 18.24
C GLY A 98 3.92 3.84 18.21
N ASP A 99 4.14 4.52 17.08
CA ASP A 99 3.87 5.96 16.95
C ASP A 99 2.45 6.25 16.45
N TYR A 100 1.83 5.29 15.75
CA TYR A 100 0.57 5.48 15.02
C TYR A 100 -0.54 4.52 15.45
N ALA A 101 -0.51 3.99 16.66
CA ALA A 101 -1.57 3.10 17.16
C ALA A 101 -2.96 3.73 17.00
N ASN A 102 -3.85 3.06 16.25
CA ASN A 102 -5.22 3.52 15.97
C ASN A 102 -5.31 4.96 15.42
N ALA A 103 -4.32 5.39 14.62
CA ALA A 103 -4.24 6.76 14.12
C ALA A 103 -4.94 6.98 12.78
N PHE A 104 -5.20 5.92 12.01
CA PHE A 104 -5.71 6.01 10.65
C PHE A 104 -7.14 5.48 10.52
N ASP A 105 -7.94 6.20 9.73
CA ASP A 105 -9.29 5.79 9.34
C ASP A 105 -9.23 4.75 8.21
N GLY A 106 -8.15 4.79 7.42
CA GLY A 106 -7.94 3.87 6.30
C GLY A 106 -6.48 3.60 5.96
N VAL A 107 -6.27 2.53 5.20
CA VAL A 107 -4.99 2.16 4.58
C VAL A 107 -5.23 1.87 3.11
N TRP A 108 -4.40 2.41 2.24
CA TRP A 108 -4.25 1.98 0.85
C TRP A 108 -2.98 1.15 0.70
N GLU A 109 -3.12 -0.08 0.26
CA GLU A 109 -2.03 -1.03 0.01
C GLU A 109 -1.90 -1.31 -1.48
N TYR A 110 -0.75 -1.01 -2.04
CA TYR A 110 -0.40 -1.41 -3.40
C TYR A 110 1.09 -1.69 -3.53
N THR A 111 1.43 -2.90 -3.92
CA THR A 111 2.80 -3.39 -4.17
C THR A 111 3.77 -3.40 -2.97
N CYS A 112 3.37 -2.97 -1.79
CA CYS A 112 4.17 -3.12 -0.57
C CYS A 112 4.13 -4.57 -0.07
N PHE A 113 2.96 -5.19 0.05
CA PHE A 113 2.81 -6.55 0.56
C PHE A 113 3.58 -7.60 -0.26
N CYS A 114 3.64 -7.44 -1.57
CA CYS A 114 4.39 -8.34 -2.45
C CYS A 114 5.91 -8.16 -2.35
N ALA A 115 6.37 -7.06 -1.75
CA ALA A 115 7.78 -6.82 -1.44
C ALA A 115 8.20 -7.44 -0.10
N ILE A 116 7.23 -7.78 0.76
CA ILE A 116 7.48 -8.38 2.08
C ILE A 116 7.83 -9.87 1.93
N ASP A 117 8.89 -10.29 2.64
CA ASP A 117 9.23 -11.71 2.77
C ASP A 117 8.00 -12.51 3.22
N PRO A 118 7.62 -13.59 2.52
CA PRO A 118 6.45 -14.39 2.88
C PRO A 118 6.44 -14.87 4.34
N ALA A 119 7.60 -15.08 4.96
CA ALA A 119 7.71 -15.43 6.38
C ALA A 119 7.24 -14.31 7.32
N ARG A 120 7.31 -13.05 6.88
CA ARG A 120 6.92 -11.86 7.65
C ARG A 120 5.51 -11.33 7.34
N ARG A 121 4.77 -11.96 6.43
CA ARG A 121 3.43 -11.51 6.02
C ARG A 121 2.45 -11.38 7.18
N ALA A 122 2.49 -12.31 8.14
CA ALA A 122 1.66 -12.23 9.34
C ALA A 122 2.02 -11.02 10.23
N GLU A 123 3.31 -10.67 10.30
CA GLU A 123 3.79 -9.49 11.01
C GLU A 123 3.30 -8.21 10.32
N TYR A 124 3.38 -8.14 8.99
CA TYR A 124 2.84 -7.04 8.20
C TYR A 124 1.36 -6.80 8.47
N VAL A 125 0.54 -7.86 8.44
CA VAL A 125 -0.90 -7.76 8.72
C VAL A 125 -1.17 -7.23 10.13
N ARG A 126 -0.36 -7.64 11.12
CA ARG A 126 -0.45 -7.08 12.48
C ARG A 126 -0.10 -5.60 12.52
N ALA A 127 0.96 -5.19 11.82
CA ALA A 127 1.38 -3.79 11.73
C ALA A 127 0.29 -2.92 11.09
N ILE A 128 -0.30 -3.35 9.98
CA ILE A 128 -1.42 -2.63 9.34
C ILE A 128 -2.64 -2.55 10.28
N ALA A 129 -2.98 -3.64 10.95
CA ALA A 129 -4.10 -3.63 11.89
C ALA A 129 -3.85 -2.71 13.09
N SER A 130 -2.61 -2.61 13.58
CA SER A 130 -2.29 -1.78 14.75
C SER A 130 -2.46 -0.28 14.51
N ILE A 131 -2.19 0.19 13.29
CA ILE A 131 -2.30 1.62 12.94
C ILE A 131 -3.72 2.05 12.59
N LEU A 132 -4.60 1.11 12.21
CA LEU A 132 -5.99 1.39 11.90
C LEU A 132 -6.83 1.56 13.18
N LYS A 133 -7.72 2.54 13.18
CA LYS A 133 -8.79 2.66 14.18
C LYS A 133 -9.69 1.41 14.15
N PRO A 134 -10.39 1.08 15.25
CA PRO A 134 -11.46 0.09 15.22
C PRO A 134 -12.48 0.42 14.11
N GLY A 135 -12.83 -0.55 13.27
CA GLY A 135 -13.70 -0.35 12.11
C GLY A 135 -13.06 0.39 10.93
N GLY A 136 -11.79 0.80 11.03
CA GLY A 136 -11.04 1.42 9.94
C GLY A 136 -10.94 0.48 8.72
N TRP A 137 -10.88 1.06 7.53
CA TRP A 137 -10.85 0.30 6.28
C TRP A 137 -9.43 0.01 5.78
N LEU A 138 -9.26 -1.15 5.17
CA LEU A 138 -8.10 -1.47 4.34
C LEU A 138 -8.59 -1.74 2.92
N LEU A 139 -8.17 -0.90 1.98
CA LEU A 139 -8.29 -1.13 0.55
C LEU A 139 -6.93 -1.60 0.04
N ALA A 140 -6.89 -2.77 -0.57
CA ALA A 140 -5.65 -3.35 -1.07
C ALA A 140 -5.81 -3.83 -2.51
N CYS A 141 -4.78 -3.62 -3.32
CA CYS A 141 -4.64 -4.23 -4.64
C CYS A 141 -3.44 -5.19 -4.63
N PHE A 142 -3.71 -6.46 -4.38
CA PHE A 142 -2.68 -7.49 -4.30
C PHE A 142 -2.17 -7.90 -5.67
N TYR A 143 -0.85 -8.05 -5.79
CA TYR A 143 -0.11 -8.44 -6.99
C TYR A 143 1.18 -9.18 -6.58
N PRO A 144 1.68 -10.13 -7.37
CA PRO A 144 1.00 -10.84 -8.44
C PRO A 144 0.14 -11.99 -7.90
N ILE A 145 -1.07 -12.13 -8.44
CA ILE A 145 -1.98 -13.22 -8.07
C ILE A 145 -1.62 -14.48 -8.86
N ARG A 146 -0.81 -15.32 -8.25
CA ARG A 146 -0.43 -16.64 -8.79
C ARG A 146 0.07 -17.56 -7.68
N ARG A 147 0.26 -18.83 -7.98
CA ARG A 147 0.89 -19.81 -7.08
C ARG A 147 2.35 -19.96 -7.42
N GLY A 148 3.19 -20.07 -6.39
CA GLY A 148 4.62 -20.34 -6.53
C GLY A 148 5.41 -19.25 -7.22
N GLY A 149 6.71 -19.32 -7.11
CA GLY A 149 7.67 -18.38 -7.69
C GLY A 149 8.44 -17.62 -6.63
N GLY A 150 9.61 -17.10 -7.04
CA GLY A 150 10.43 -16.20 -6.24
C GLY A 150 9.92 -14.77 -6.25
N GLY A 151 10.65 -13.89 -5.60
CA GLY A 151 10.36 -12.45 -5.55
C GLY A 151 11.53 -11.67 -4.97
N PRO A 152 11.39 -10.36 -4.70
CA PRO A 152 10.18 -9.56 -4.95
C PRO A 152 9.92 -9.27 -6.45
N PRO A 153 8.65 -9.15 -6.87
CA PRO A 153 7.42 -9.30 -6.09
C PRO A 153 7.09 -10.76 -5.78
N PHE A 154 6.86 -11.07 -4.50
CA PHE A 154 6.46 -12.42 -4.07
C PHE A 154 4.97 -12.65 -4.34
N PRO A 155 4.62 -13.72 -5.06
CA PRO A 155 3.24 -14.01 -5.40
C PRO A 155 2.40 -14.38 -4.17
N ILE A 156 1.08 -14.22 -4.33
CA ILE A 156 0.11 -14.64 -3.35
C ILE A 156 -1.16 -15.13 -4.05
N SER A 157 -1.80 -16.15 -3.50
CA SER A 157 -3.11 -16.62 -3.94
C SER A 157 -4.24 -15.91 -3.18
N ARG A 158 -5.46 -15.90 -3.77
CA ARG A 158 -6.66 -15.35 -3.10
C ARG A 158 -6.98 -16.04 -1.78
N SER A 159 -6.71 -17.36 -1.68
CA SER A 159 -6.89 -18.11 -0.42
C SER A 159 -5.89 -17.70 0.65
N GLU A 160 -4.64 -17.42 0.27
CA GLU A 160 -3.61 -16.93 1.20
C GLU A 160 -3.92 -15.52 1.68
N ILE A 161 -4.42 -14.62 0.81
CA ILE A 161 -4.90 -13.29 1.22
C ILE A 161 -5.95 -13.46 2.33
N ARG A 162 -6.97 -14.29 2.10
CA ARG A 162 -8.01 -14.53 3.10
C ARG A 162 -7.44 -15.12 4.39
N ARG A 163 -6.54 -16.11 4.30
CA ARG A 163 -5.90 -16.74 5.47
C ARG A 163 -5.11 -15.73 6.32
N HIS A 164 -4.38 -14.81 5.70
CA HIS A 164 -3.57 -13.83 6.42
C HIS A 164 -4.41 -12.69 7.03
N PHE A 165 -5.42 -12.21 6.31
CA PHE A 165 -6.16 -11.01 6.72
C PHE A 165 -7.42 -11.29 7.52
N ALA A 166 -8.16 -12.41 7.29
CA ALA A 166 -9.41 -12.71 7.98
C ALA A 166 -9.33 -12.76 9.51
N PRO A 167 -8.20 -13.13 10.15
CA PRO A 167 -8.11 -13.08 11.62
C PRO A 167 -8.25 -11.69 12.24
N ARG A 168 -8.06 -10.61 11.45
CA ARG A 168 -8.09 -9.22 11.92
C ARG A 168 -9.00 -8.30 11.12
N PHE A 169 -9.49 -8.79 9.98
CA PHE A 169 -10.25 -7.99 9.04
C PHE A 169 -11.48 -8.74 8.54
N ARG A 170 -12.64 -8.09 8.59
CA ARG A 170 -13.87 -8.55 7.94
C ARG A 170 -13.84 -8.13 6.46
N PHE A 171 -13.93 -9.08 5.56
CA PHE A 171 -13.98 -8.82 4.12
C PHE A 171 -15.35 -8.27 3.73
N GLU A 172 -15.37 -7.12 3.04
CA GLU A 172 -16.58 -6.50 2.50
C GLU A 172 -16.72 -6.75 1.00
N ARG A 173 -15.63 -6.56 0.23
CA ARG A 173 -15.61 -6.78 -1.21
C ARG A 173 -14.28 -7.39 -1.63
N ALA A 174 -14.32 -8.23 -2.69
CA ALA A 174 -13.12 -8.79 -3.32
C ALA A 174 -13.40 -9.02 -4.81
N PHE A 175 -12.62 -8.36 -5.69
CA PHE A 175 -12.92 -8.27 -7.12
C PHE A 175 -11.65 -7.94 -7.92
N PRO A 176 -11.59 -8.21 -9.25
CA PRO A 176 -10.53 -7.69 -10.09
C PRO A 176 -10.66 -6.18 -10.23
N PRO A 177 -9.56 -5.41 -10.36
CA PRO A 177 -9.64 -3.98 -10.66
C PRO A 177 -10.30 -3.75 -12.03
N ILE A 178 -10.95 -2.60 -12.20
CA ILE A 178 -11.54 -2.19 -13.49
C ILE A 178 -10.41 -1.94 -14.49
N ARG A 179 -9.42 -1.13 -14.10
CA ARG A 179 -8.20 -0.91 -14.88
C ARG A 179 -6.98 -1.41 -14.12
N SER A 180 -6.07 -2.02 -14.85
CA SER A 180 -4.77 -2.46 -14.40
C SER A 180 -3.66 -1.81 -15.21
N VAL A 181 -2.47 -1.76 -14.66
CA VAL A 181 -1.25 -1.53 -15.45
C VAL A 181 -1.14 -2.66 -16.48
N PRO A 182 -0.89 -2.38 -17.79
CA PRO A 182 -0.89 -3.42 -18.83
C PRO A 182 -0.09 -4.69 -18.47
N ARG A 183 1.11 -4.53 -17.94
CA ARG A 183 1.98 -5.66 -17.52
C ARG A 183 1.47 -6.43 -16.30
N ARG A 184 0.48 -5.93 -15.56
CA ARG A 184 -0.11 -6.56 -14.37
C ARG A 184 -1.53 -7.06 -14.61
N SER A 185 -2.09 -6.81 -15.79
CA SER A 185 -3.45 -7.18 -16.14
C SER A 185 -3.70 -8.67 -15.90
N GLY A 186 -4.83 -8.98 -15.27
CA GLY A 186 -5.21 -10.35 -14.90
C GLY A 186 -4.45 -10.91 -13.67
N GLN A 187 -3.47 -10.19 -13.13
CA GLN A 187 -2.69 -10.60 -11.96
C GLN A 187 -2.91 -9.70 -10.73
N GLU A 188 -3.89 -8.81 -10.78
CA GLU A 188 -4.24 -7.92 -9.68
C GLU A 188 -5.58 -8.32 -9.06
N TRP A 189 -5.71 -8.11 -7.75
CA TRP A 189 -6.92 -8.44 -7.00
C TRP A 189 -7.20 -7.41 -5.93
N MET A 190 -8.33 -6.70 -6.09
CA MET A 190 -8.80 -5.71 -5.12
C MET A 190 -9.51 -6.38 -3.96
N VAL A 191 -9.25 -5.87 -2.76
CA VAL A 191 -9.93 -6.29 -1.53
C VAL A 191 -10.24 -5.06 -0.68
N LEU A 192 -11.50 -4.92 -0.28
CA LEU A 192 -11.92 -3.96 0.73
C LEU A 192 -12.29 -4.72 1.99
N THR A 193 -11.70 -4.32 3.11
CA THR A 193 -11.96 -4.93 4.42
C THR A 193 -12.12 -3.87 5.49
N ARG A 194 -12.68 -4.28 6.64
CA ARG A 194 -12.74 -3.49 7.87
C ARG A 194 -11.97 -4.20 8.98
N LYS A 195 -11.18 -3.42 9.73
CA LYS A 195 -10.56 -3.93 10.95
C LYS A 195 -11.64 -4.42 11.92
N THR A 196 -11.53 -5.66 12.35
CA THR A 196 -12.30 -6.17 13.50
C THR A 196 -11.73 -5.63 14.80
N TYR A 197 -12.53 -5.59 15.85
CA TYR A 197 -12.13 -5.05 17.16
C TYR A 197 -10.94 -5.76 17.78
#